data_aaf0b13fdc01349d136b54d0b6d1a5eb
#
_entry.id   aaf0b13fdc01349d136b54d0b6d1a5eb
#
_cell.length_a   1.000
_cell.length_b   1.000
_cell.length_c   1.000
_cell.angle_alpha   90.00
_cell.angle_beta   90.00
_cell.angle_gamma   90.00
#
_symmetry.space_group_name_H-M   'P 1'
#
loop_
_entity.id
_entity.type
_entity.pdbx_description
1 polymer ?
#
loop_
_entity_poly.entity_id
_entity_poly.type
_entity_poly.pdbx_seq_one_letter_code
_entity_poly.pdbx_strand_id
1 'polypeptide(L)'
;MLTFAANLSWMFKEHDFLDRFAAAAAAGFTHVEYLFPYDHDPDEIARRLSRHHLKLVLFNAPPGDLAQGDRGTACLPGRQAEFRAALANALDYACVTGAPRLHLMSGCGAGEKALATYKDGLNFACDEAAAHNIDIMIEPLNRIDAPGYLLNDFALARDLIKELNRPNLKLQFDIYHRQMIHGEVLDGLEQMRR
;
A
#
# COMPACT_ATOMS: atom_id res chain seq x y z
N MET A 1 -12.26 -15.80 12.49
CA MET A 1 -10.92 -16.43 12.47
C MET A 1 -9.98 -15.48 11.79
N LEU A 2 -8.77 -15.27 12.30
CA LEU A 2 -7.76 -14.45 11.65
C LEU A 2 -7.25 -15.18 10.40
N THR A 3 -7.08 -14.43 9.30
CA THR A 3 -6.47 -14.93 8.07
C THR A 3 -5.09 -14.30 7.93
N PHE A 4 -4.07 -15.10 7.64
CA PHE A 4 -2.72 -14.64 7.42
C PHE A 4 -2.39 -14.62 5.93
N ALA A 5 -1.69 -13.57 5.49
CA ALA A 5 -1.13 -13.47 4.16
C ALA A 5 0.40 -13.54 4.23
N ALA A 6 1.02 -14.22 3.27
CA ALA A 6 2.47 -14.18 3.12
C ALA A 6 2.88 -12.95 2.30
N ASN A 7 3.80 -12.14 2.82
CA ASN A 7 4.40 -11.06 2.04
C ASN A 7 5.55 -11.61 1.19
N LEU A 8 5.29 -11.76 -0.12
CA LEU A 8 6.24 -12.37 -1.05
C LEU A 8 7.45 -11.48 -1.37
N SER A 9 7.44 -10.21 -0.98
CA SER A 9 8.63 -9.35 -1.07
C SER A 9 9.66 -9.66 0.02
N TRP A 10 9.22 -10.28 1.14
CA TRP A 10 10.07 -10.58 2.30
C TRP A 10 10.23 -12.08 2.58
N MET A 11 9.24 -12.90 2.22
CA MET A 11 9.23 -14.33 2.43
C MET A 11 9.58 -15.08 1.14
N PHE A 12 10.16 -16.28 1.31
CA PHE A 12 10.52 -17.19 0.20
C PHE A 12 11.53 -16.59 -0.80
N LYS A 13 12.43 -15.71 -0.31
CA LYS A 13 13.40 -14.98 -1.15
C LYS A 13 14.49 -15.87 -1.76
N GLU A 14 14.59 -17.11 -1.34
CA GLU A 14 15.41 -18.16 -1.95
C GLU A 14 14.89 -18.58 -3.34
N HIS A 15 13.67 -18.19 -3.68
CA HIS A 15 13.04 -18.41 -4.99
C HIS A 15 12.92 -17.10 -5.78
N ASP A 16 12.87 -17.22 -7.10
CA ASP A 16 12.47 -16.11 -7.97
C ASP A 16 11.03 -15.67 -7.68
N PHE A 17 10.72 -14.40 -7.89
CA PHE A 17 9.44 -13.80 -7.43
C PHE A 17 8.21 -14.62 -7.85
N LEU A 18 8.15 -15.04 -9.12
CA LEU A 18 7.01 -15.81 -9.63
C LEU A 18 6.89 -17.22 -9.04
N ASP A 19 7.96 -17.78 -8.51
CA ASP A 19 7.95 -19.11 -7.89
C ASP A 19 7.60 -19.05 -6.38
N ARG A 20 7.64 -17.86 -5.78
CA ARG A 20 7.23 -17.64 -4.38
C ARG A 20 5.74 -17.92 -4.15
N PHE A 21 4.90 -17.81 -5.18
CA PHE A 21 3.49 -18.18 -5.09
C PHE A 21 3.32 -19.68 -4.80
N ALA A 22 4.08 -20.54 -5.49
CA ALA A 22 4.08 -21.97 -5.22
C ALA A 22 4.59 -22.30 -3.82
N ALA A 23 5.70 -21.65 -3.39
CA ALA A 23 6.28 -21.83 -2.07
C ALA A 23 5.32 -21.41 -0.96
N ALA A 24 4.63 -20.28 -1.10
CA ALA A 24 3.63 -19.82 -0.15
C ALA A 24 2.46 -20.80 -0.02
N ALA A 25 1.94 -21.31 -1.14
CA ALA A 25 0.87 -22.30 -1.14
C ALA A 25 1.34 -23.62 -0.49
N ALA A 26 2.55 -24.09 -0.79
CA ALA A 26 3.15 -25.28 -0.17
C ALA A 26 3.33 -25.12 1.35
N ALA A 27 3.60 -23.90 1.83
CA ALA A 27 3.68 -23.57 3.26
C ALA A 27 2.29 -23.40 3.93
N GLY A 28 1.19 -23.59 3.19
CA GLY A 28 -0.17 -23.55 3.72
C GLY A 28 -0.83 -22.17 3.73
N PHE A 29 -0.21 -21.14 3.12
CA PHE A 29 -0.88 -19.85 2.95
C PHE A 29 -1.97 -19.94 1.87
N THR A 30 -3.05 -19.21 2.10
CA THR A 30 -4.15 -19.04 1.15
C THR A 30 -4.25 -17.60 0.64
N HIS A 31 -3.50 -16.70 1.26
CA HIS A 31 -3.46 -15.29 0.93
C HIS A 31 -2.02 -14.82 0.83
N VAL A 32 -1.77 -13.89 -0.08
CA VAL A 32 -0.46 -13.30 -0.32
C VAL A 32 -0.57 -11.79 -0.51
N GLU A 33 0.53 -11.11 -0.27
CA GLU A 33 0.76 -9.71 -0.61
C GLU A 33 2.19 -9.53 -1.11
N TYR A 34 2.48 -8.41 -1.72
CA TYR A 34 3.83 -8.02 -2.15
C TYR A 34 3.92 -6.50 -2.32
N LEU A 35 5.12 -5.96 -2.49
CA LEU A 35 5.30 -4.51 -2.63
C LEU A 35 5.08 -4.06 -4.08
N PHE A 36 6.06 -4.23 -4.95
CA PHE A 36 6.08 -3.65 -6.30
C PHE A 36 6.22 -4.74 -7.36
N PRO A 37 5.12 -5.16 -8.01
CA PRO A 37 5.13 -6.27 -8.96
C PRO A 37 5.43 -5.86 -10.41
N TYR A 38 5.72 -4.60 -10.68
CA TYR A 38 5.65 -3.97 -12.00
C TYR A 38 6.69 -4.45 -13.03
N ASP A 39 7.69 -5.22 -12.60
CA ASP A 39 8.63 -5.91 -13.50
C ASP A 39 8.06 -7.21 -14.11
N HIS A 40 6.83 -7.58 -13.71
CA HIS A 40 6.17 -8.82 -14.14
C HIS A 40 4.83 -8.52 -14.80
N ASP A 41 4.45 -9.34 -15.78
CA ASP A 41 3.15 -9.27 -16.44
C ASP A 41 2.02 -9.59 -15.44
N PRO A 42 1.00 -8.71 -15.28
CA PRO A 42 -0.12 -8.94 -14.37
C PRO A 42 -0.91 -10.21 -14.69
N ASP A 43 -1.03 -10.57 -15.96
CA ASP A 43 -1.68 -11.82 -16.38
C ASP A 43 -0.91 -13.05 -15.88
N GLU A 44 0.43 -13.01 -15.89
CA GLU A 44 1.25 -14.10 -15.33
C GLU A 44 1.04 -14.22 -13.83
N ILE A 45 1.01 -13.10 -13.11
CA ILE A 45 0.71 -13.08 -11.68
C ILE A 45 -0.69 -13.66 -11.42
N ALA A 46 -1.70 -13.23 -12.18
CA ALA A 46 -3.06 -13.75 -12.06
C ALA A 46 -3.13 -15.26 -12.29
N ARG A 47 -2.37 -15.78 -13.30
CA ARG A 47 -2.23 -17.22 -13.54
C ARG A 47 -1.61 -17.95 -12.35
N ARG A 48 -0.55 -17.37 -11.71
CA ARG A 48 0.08 -17.97 -10.51
C ARG A 48 -0.88 -17.99 -9.32
N LEU A 49 -1.59 -16.89 -9.07
CA LEU A 49 -2.61 -16.83 -8.02
C LEU A 49 -3.69 -17.92 -8.22
N SER A 50 -4.24 -18.01 -9.44
CA SER A 50 -5.26 -19.00 -9.78
C SER A 50 -4.74 -20.43 -9.65
N ARG A 51 -3.57 -20.72 -10.23
CA ARG A 51 -2.95 -22.06 -10.22
C ARG A 51 -2.71 -22.59 -8.81
N HIS A 52 -2.35 -21.74 -7.87
CA HIS A 52 -2.02 -22.11 -6.51
C HIS A 52 -3.15 -21.81 -5.51
N HIS A 53 -4.35 -21.44 -6.00
CA HIS A 53 -5.53 -21.10 -5.18
C HIS A 53 -5.24 -20.02 -4.13
N LEU A 54 -4.38 -19.06 -4.47
CA LEU A 54 -4.03 -17.93 -3.62
C LEU A 54 -4.90 -16.72 -3.92
N LYS A 55 -5.19 -15.93 -2.89
CA LYS A 55 -5.83 -14.62 -3.03
C LYS A 55 -4.82 -13.51 -2.74
N LEU A 56 -4.71 -12.57 -3.66
CA LEU A 56 -3.97 -11.34 -3.42
C LEU A 56 -4.77 -10.44 -2.48
N VAL A 57 -4.15 -9.89 -1.45
CA VAL A 57 -4.84 -9.02 -0.48
C VAL A 57 -4.45 -7.55 -0.60
N LEU A 58 -3.22 -7.27 -1.03
CA LEU A 58 -2.65 -5.93 -1.10
C LEU A 58 -1.38 -5.92 -1.97
N PHE A 59 -1.12 -4.80 -2.63
CA PHE A 59 0.19 -4.42 -3.15
C PHE A 59 0.32 -2.89 -3.20
N ASN A 60 1.52 -2.38 -3.46
CA ASN A 60 1.78 -0.94 -3.44
C ASN A 60 1.67 -0.33 -4.84
N ALA A 61 1.13 0.88 -4.94
CA ALA A 61 1.27 1.70 -6.14
C ALA A 61 2.75 2.00 -6.43
N PRO A 62 3.14 2.29 -7.69
CA PRO A 62 4.51 2.62 -8.03
C PRO A 62 5.05 3.74 -7.13
N PRO A 63 6.25 3.57 -6.53
CA PRO A 63 6.78 4.49 -5.53
C PRO A 63 7.42 5.75 -6.12
N GLY A 64 7.53 5.87 -7.43
CA GLY A 64 8.43 6.77 -8.12
C GLY A 64 9.83 6.15 -8.28
N ASP A 65 10.87 6.97 -8.34
CA ASP A 65 12.26 6.51 -8.45
C ASP A 65 12.86 6.21 -7.06
N LEU A 66 12.81 4.93 -6.67
CA LEU A 66 13.39 4.47 -5.39
C LEU A 66 14.89 4.76 -5.28
N ALA A 67 15.64 4.77 -6.39
CA ALA A 67 17.08 5.05 -6.40
C ALA A 67 17.36 6.52 -6.10
N GLN A 68 16.43 7.40 -6.45
CA GLN A 68 16.48 8.83 -6.10
C GLN A 68 15.85 9.12 -4.71
N GLY A 69 15.41 8.10 -4.02
CA GLY A 69 14.84 8.21 -2.68
C GLY A 69 13.32 8.47 -2.64
N ASP A 70 12.63 8.34 -3.77
CA ASP A 70 11.17 8.42 -3.78
C ASP A 70 10.55 7.30 -2.92
N ARG A 71 9.47 7.65 -2.24
CA ARG A 71 8.61 6.72 -1.48
C ARG A 71 7.15 7.08 -1.70
N GLY A 72 6.75 7.14 -2.97
CA GLY A 72 5.49 7.70 -3.42
C GLY A 72 5.63 9.14 -3.90
N THR A 73 4.68 9.57 -4.71
CA THR A 73 4.67 10.91 -5.31
C THR A 73 3.40 11.71 -4.96
N ALA A 74 2.51 11.13 -4.16
CA ALA A 74 1.20 11.68 -3.88
C ALA A 74 1.21 13.04 -3.16
N CYS A 75 2.24 13.31 -2.34
CA CYS A 75 2.36 14.59 -1.62
C CYS A 75 3.26 15.62 -2.33
N LEU A 76 3.82 15.29 -3.50
CA LEU A 76 4.86 16.11 -4.14
C LEU A 76 4.23 17.15 -5.09
N PRO A 77 4.26 18.46 -4.74
CA PRO A 77 3.79 19.49 -5.64
C PRO A 77 4.56 19.50 -6.96
N GLY A 78 3.82 19.55 -8.08
CA GLY A 78 4.41 19.54 -9.44
C GLY A 78 4.57 18.13 -10.04
N ARG A 79 4.36 17.05 -9.26
CA ARG A 79 4.44 15.66 -9.77
C ARG A 79 3.05 14.99 -9.89
N GLN A 80 1.96 15.78 -9.94
CA GLN A 80 0.60 15.24 -9.99
C GLN A 80 0.33 14.39 -11.24
N ALA A 81 0.91 14.75 -12.39
CA ALA A 81 0.75 13.96 -13.62
C ALA A 81 1.41 12.58 -13.50
N GLU A 82 2.60 12.53 -12.92
CA GLU A 82 3.31 11.28 -12.63
C GLU A 82 2.53 10.41 -11.63
N PHE A 83 2.05 11.01 -10.55
CA PHE A 83 1.21 10.34 -9.56
C PHE A 83 -0.03 9.70 -10.20
N ARG A 84 -0.75 10.46 -11.05
CA ARG A 84 -1.94 9.94 -11.73
C ARG A 84 -1.64 8.80 -12.69
N ALA A 85 -0.55 8.89 -13.43
CA ALA A 85 -0.10 7.80 -14.32
C ALA A 85 0.28 6.54 -13.53
N ALA A 86 0.99 6.70 -12.41
CA ALA A 86 1.35 5.61 -11.51
C ALA A 86 0.11 4.93 -10.91
N LEU A 87 -0.87 5.72 -10.48
CA LEU A 87 -2.13 5.21 -9.94
C LEU A 87 -2.93 4.44 -11.00
N ALA A 88 -3.06 4.98 -12.22
CA ALA A 88 -3.75 4.30 -13.31
C ALA A 88 -3.14 2.93 -13.61
N ASN A 89 -1.80 2.86 -13.74
CA ASN A 89 -1.08 1.59 -13.91
C ASN A 89 -1.34 0.62 -12.74
N ALA A 90 -1.37 1.11 -11.50
CA ALA A 90 -1.66 0.26 -10.34
C ALA A 90 -3.10 -0.27 -10.34
N LEU A 91 -4.08 0.55 -10.74
CA LEU A 91 -5.48 0.13 -10.84
C LEU A 91 -5.68 -0.92 -11.94
N ASP A 92 -5.05 -0.74 -13.12
CA ASP A 92 -5.06 -1.75 -14.18
C ASP A 92 -4.50 -3.09 -13.67
N TYR A 93 -3.38 -3.03 -12.95
CA TYR A 93 -2.77 -4.20 -12.31
C TYR A 93 -3.70 -4.87 -11.30
N ALA A 94 -4.35 -4.07 -10.44
CA ALA A 94 -5.29 -4.55 -9.44
C ALA A 94 -6.51 -5.23 -10.08
N CYS A 95 -7.03 -4.68 -11.18
CA CYS A 95 -8.15 -5.27 -11.92
C CYS A 95 -7.80 -6.65 -12.48
N VAL A 96 -6.60 -6.81 -13.07
CA VAL A 96 -6.16 -8.09 -13.65
C VAL A 96 -5.88 -9.13 -12.57
N THR A 97 -5.21 -8.73 -11.48
CA THR A 97 -4.81 -9.65 -10.40
C THR A 97 -5.90 -9.91 -9.36
N GLY A 98 -6.99 -9.14 -9.40
CA GLY A 98 -8.10 -9.24 -8.45
C GLY A 98 -7.75 -8.70 -7.04
N ALA A 99 -6.78 -7.80 -6.92
CA ALA A 99 -6.42 -7.19 -5.65
C ALA A 99 -7.52 -6.25 -5.14
N PRO A 100 -8.05 -6.44 -3.93
CA PRO A 100 -9.09 -5.58 -3.37
C PRO A 100 -8.54 -4.30 -2.74
N ARG A 101 -7.22 -4.17 -2.57
CA ARG A 101 -6.57 -3.07 -1.87
C ARG A 101 -5.29 -2.66 -2.56
N LEU A 102 -5.05 -1.35 -2.56
CA LEU A 102 -3.84 -0.74 -3.10
C LEU A 102 -3.24 0.20 -2.05
N HIS A 103 -2.00 -0.05 -1.62
CA HIS A 103 -1.28 0.86 -0.74
C HIS A 103 -0.73 2.04 -1.54
N LEU A 104 -1.11 3.25 -1.12
CA LEU A 104 -0.68 4.50 -1.71
C LEU A 104 0.33 5.19 -0.80
N MET A 105 1.60 5.11 -1.16
CA MET A 105 2.66 5.79 -0.42
C MET A 105 2.56 7.30 -0.56
N SER A 106 2.70 8.03 0.58
CA SER A 106 2.52 9.50 0.58
C SER A 106 3.59 10.24 -0.21
N GLY A 107 4.81 9.78 -0.14
CA GLY A 107 5.99 10.50 -0.62
C GLY A 107 6.74 11.22 0.49
N CYS A 108 7.95 11.70 0.16
CA CYS A 108 8.79 12.49 1.04
C CYS A 108 8.50 13.98 0.82
N GLY A 109 7.86 14.62 1.81
CA GLY A 109 7.46 16.01 1.75
C GLY A 109 7.17 16.59 3.13
N ALA A 110 7.06 17.91 3.22
CA ALA A 110 6.80 18.59 4.48
C ALA A 110 5.97 19.87 4.28
N GLY A 111 5.33 20.30 5.35
CA GLY A 111 4.57 21.55 5.42
C GLY A 111 3.18 21.47 4.77
N GLU A 112 2.47 22.59 4.85
CA GLU A 112 1.06 22.69 4.45
C GLU A 112 0.83 22.38 2.97
N LYS A 113 1.74 22.80 2.09
CA LYS A 113 1.60 22.57 0.65
C LYS A 113 1.69 21.07 0.30
N ALA A 114 2.62 20.34 0.91
CA ALA A 114 2.74 18.90 0.70
C ALA A 114 1.51 18.16 1.25
N LEU A 115 1.03 18.56 2.43
CA LEU A 115 -0.18 17.98 3.04
C LEU A 115 -1.43 18.25 2.18
N ALA A 116 -1.61 19.47 1.68
CA ALA A 116 -2.71 19.80 0.77
C ALA A 116 -2.64 18.97 -0.51
N THR A 117 -1.45 18.89 -1.13
CA THR A 117 -1.24 18.06 -2.33
C THR A 117 -1.57 16.59 -2.07
N TYR A 118 -1.21 16.07 -0.88
CA TYR A 118 -1.52 14.69 -0.49
C TYR A 118 -3.02 14.46 -0.35
N LYS A 119 -3.74 15.38 0.30
CA LYS A 119 -5.20 15.33 0.43
C LYS A 119 -5.90 15.30 -0.93
N ASP A 120 -5.48 16.17 -1.85
CA ASP A 120 -6.00 16.18 -3.23
C ASP A 120 -5.71 14.86 -3.95
N GLY A 121 -4.49 14.34 -3.77
CA GLY A 121 -4.08 13.04 -4.31
C GLY A 121 -4.91 11.88 -3.78
N LEU A 122 -5.19 11.85 -2.46
CA LEU A 122 -6.03 10.83 -1.83
C LEU A 122 -7.48 10.90 -2.32
N ASN A 123 -8.07 12.09 -2.44
CA ASN A 123 -9.40 12.25 -3.00
C ASN A 123 -9.48 11.70 -4.41
N PHE A 124 -8.55 12.11 -5.27
CA PHE A 124 -8.45 11.62 -6.64
C PHE A 124 -8.30 10.09 -6.69
N ALA A 125 -7.39 9.53 -5.89
CA ALA A 125 -7.17 8.09 -5.84
C ALA A 125 -8.41 7.32 -5.38
N CYS A 126 -9.12 7.83 -4.39
CA CYS A 126 -10.36 7.21 -3.92
C CYS A 126 -11.46 7.24 -4.97
N ASP A 127 -11.59 8.32 -5.75
CA ASP A 127 -12.57 8.42 -6.83
C ASP A 127 -12.28 7.39 -7.92
N GLU A 128 -11.04 7.32 -8.41
CA GLU A 128 -10.62 6.36 -9.43
C GLU A 128 -10.78 4.91 -8.95
N ALA A 129 -10.32 4.59 -7.73
CA ALA A 129 -10.38 3.25 -7.18
C ALA A 129 -11.81 2.76 -6.88
N ALA A 130 -12.74 3.68 -6.55
CA ALA A 130 -14.13 3.34 -6.27
C ALA A 130 -14.83 2.70 -7.49
N ALA A 131 -14.49 3.12 -8.71
CA ALA A 131 -15.03 2.55 -9.94
C ALA A 131 -14.71 1.05 -10.10
N HIS A 132 -13.67 0.57 -9.42
CA HIS A 132 -13.18 -0.81 -9.46
C HIS A 132 -13.42 -1.58 -8.16
N ASN A 133 -14.12 -0.99 -7.17
CA ASN A 133 -14.32 -1.56 -5.83
C ASN A 133 -13.00 -1.84 -5.09
N ILE A 134 -11.99 -0.98 -5.26
CA ILE A 134 -10.67 -1.08 -4.64
C ILE A 134 -10.59 -0.08 -3.47
N ASP A 135 -10.13 -0.57 -2.31
CA ASP A 135 -9.78 0.29 -1.18
C ASP A 135 -8.37 0.86 -1.36
N ILE A 136 -8.22 2.14 -1.08
CA ILE A 136 -6.92 2.82 -0.96
C ILE A 136 -6.46 2.70 0.49
N MET A 137 -5.26 2.14 0.66
CA MET A 137 -4.61 1.99 1.96
C MET A 137 -3.55 3.06 2.15
N ILE A 138 -3.52 3.68 3.32
CA ILE A 138 -2.44 4.58 3.74
C ILE A 138 -1.76 4.04 4.98
N GLU A 139 -0.43 4.16 5.04
CA GLU A 139 0.39 3.57 6.08
C GLU A 139 1.37 4.60 6.65
N PRO A 140 1.35 4.85 7.96
CA PRO A 140 2.37 5.65 8.62
C PRO A 140 3.70 4.88 8.69
N LEU A 141 4.76 5.46 8.10
CA LEU A 141 6.11 4.90 8.17
C LEU A 141 6.96 5.63 9.19
N ASN A 142 7.77 4.91 9.98
CA ASN A 142 8.65 5.51 10.95
C ASN A 142 9.79 6.31 10.28
N ARG A 143 10.27 7.34 10.97
CA ARG A 143 11.27 8.29 10.43
C ARG A 143 12.69 7.72 10.33
N ILE A 144 12.97 6.58 10.94
CA ILE A 144 14.27 5.93 10.88
C ILE A 144 14.41 5.25 9.52
N ASP A 145 13.40 4.47 9.12
CA ASP A 145 13.43 3.71 7.85
C ASP A 145 13.00 4.56 6.65
N ALA A 146 12.16 5.58 6.89
CA ALA A 146 11.65 6.47 5.87
C ALA A 146 11.83 7.95 6.26
N PRO A 147 13.08 8.47 6.28
CA PRO A 147 13.33 9.85 6.62
C PRO A 147 12.66 10.80 5.61
N GLY A 148 11.96 11.81 6.13
CA GLY A 148 11.22 12.78 5.31
C GLY A 148 9.86 12.32 4.80
N TYR A 149 9.44 11.09 5.06
CA TYR A 149 8.11 10.60 4.67
C TYR A 149 7.00 11.45 5.33
N LEU A 150 6.03 11.92 4.52
CA LEU A 150 5.01 12.84 5.01
C LEU A 150 4.10 12.19 6.05
N LEU A 151 3.59 10.99 5.74
CA LEU A 151 2.68 10.25 6.63
C LEU A 151 3.48 9.42 7.64
N ASN A 152 3.98 10.06 8.68
CA ASN A 152 4.85 9.44 9.68
C ASN A 152 4.25 9.42 11.10
N ASP A 153 2.92 9.53 11.20
CA ASP A 153 2.19 9.54 12.45
C ASP A 153 0.79 8.92 12.28
N PHE A 154 0.39 8.05 13.23
CA PHE A 154 -0.91 7.37 13.20
C PHE A 154 -2.09 8.31 13.49
N ALA A 155 -1.88 9.36 14.29
CA ALA A 155 -2.91 10.36 14.53
C ALA A 155 -3.18 11.17 13.25
N LEU A 156 -2.14 11.54 12.49
CA LEU A 156 -2.28 12.21 11.20
C LEU A 156 -3.06 11.31 10.21
N ALA A 157 -2.75 10.00 10.14
CA ALA A 157 -3.47 9.08 9.26
C ALA A 157 -4.97 9.00 9.61
N ARG A 158 -5.28 8.85 10.92
CA ARG A 158 -6.66 8.85 11.41
C ARG A 158 -7.39 10.14 11.06
N ASP A 159 -6.75 11.28 11.28
CA ASP A 159 -7.36 12.59 11.05
C ASP A 159 -7.60 12.83 9.55
N LEU A 160 -6.70 12.40 8.67
CA LEU A 160 -6.88 12.40 7.22
C LEU A 160 -8.09 11.55 6.80
N ILE A 161 -8.21 10.31 7.31
CA ILE A 161 -9.33 9.42 7.00
C ILE A 161 -10.66 10.06 7.43
N LYS A 162 -10.71 10.66 8.62
CA LYS A 162 -11.89 11.35 9.13
C LYS A 162 -12.23 12.60 8.33
N GLU A 163 -11.25 13.43 8.01
CA GLU A 163 -11.43 14.69 7.27
C GLU A 163 -11.91 14.44 5.85
N LEU A 164 -11.26 13.52 5.12
CA LEU A 164 -11.59 13.21 3.74
C LEU A 164 -12.90 12.41 3.63
N ASN A 165 -13.28 11.69 4.66
CA ASN A 165 -14.53 10.93 4.77
C ASN A 165 -14.84 10.06 3.53
N ARG A 166 -13.82 9.39 2.98
CA ARG A 166 -13.96 8.51 1.81
C ARG A 166 -14.21 7.07 2.27
N PRO A 167 -15.27 6.39 1.80
CA PRO A 167 -15.63 5.05 2.28
C PRO A 167 -14.56 3.99 1.94
N ASN A 168 -13.77 4.22 0.88
CA ASN A 168 -12.69 3.35 0.41
C ASN A 168 -11.28 3.85 0.78
N LEU A 169 -11.14 4.81 1.71
CA LEU A 169 -9.84 5.17 2.30
C LEU A 169 -9.68 4.46 3.64
N LYS A 170 -8.64 3.64 3.78
CA LYS A 170 -8.41 2.79 4.95
C LYS A 170 -7.00 2.94 5.49
N LEU A 171 -6.85 2.63 6.78
CA LEU A 171 -5.55 2.56 7.44
C LEU A 171 -4.94 1.16 7.27
N GLN A 172 -3.72 1.08 6.78
CA GLN A 172 -2.84 -0.06 6.97
C GLN A 172 -2.12 0.12 8.30
N PHE A 173 -2.52 -0.67 9.30
CA PHE A 173 -1.94 -0.62 10.62
C PHE A 173 -0.76 -1.60 10.69
N ASP A 174 0.44 -1.09 10.43
CA ASP A 174 1.67 -1.84 10.58
C ASP A 174 2.15 -1.83 12.04
N ILE A 175 2.29 -3.03 12.61
CA ILE A 175 2.69 -3.22 14.02
C ILE A 175 4.13 -2.74 14.26
N TYR A 176 5.04 -2.99 13.31
CA TYR A 176 6.42 -2.56 13.41
C TYR A 176 6.52 -1.03 13.39
N HIS A 177 5.89 -0.38 12.40
CA HIS A 177 5.88 1.08 12.34
C HIS A 177 5.18 1.69 13.54
N ARG A 178 4.06 1.11 14.01
CA ARG A 178 3.39 1.57 15.23
C ARG A 178 4.30 1.50 16.44
N GLN A 179 5.01 0.39 16.62
CA GLN A 179 5.97 0.22 17.72
C GLN A 179 7.10 1.25 17.65
N MET A 180 7.64 1.51 16.46
CA MET A 180 8.73 2.45 16.25
C MET A 180 8.33 3.92 16.43
N ILE A 181 7.08 4.28 16.12
CA ILE A 181 6.59 5.66 16.18
C ILE A 181 6.10 6.02 17.58
N HIS A 182 5.27 5.17 18.19
CA HIS A 182 4.55 5.47 19.43
C HIS A 182 4.72 4.43 20.53
N GLY A 183 5.19 3.21 20.24
CA GLY A 183 5.07 2.09 21.18
C GLY A 183 3.60 1.67 21.40
N GLU A 184 3.34 0.92 22.46
CA GLU A 184 1.98 0.57 22.95
C GLU A 184 1.02 0.11 21.84
N VAL A 185 1.40 -0.96 21.12
CA VAL A 185 0.71 -1.45 19.93
C VAL A 185 -0.75 -1.79 20.18
N LEU A 186 -1.07 -2.44 21.33
CA LEU A 186 -2.45 -2.84 21.65
C LEU A 186 -3.37 -1.66 21.85
N ASP A 187 -2.92 -0.66 22.61
CA ASP A 187 -3.68 0.59 22.83
C ASP A 187 -3.88 1.33 21.50
N GLY A 188 -2.86 1.32 20.64
CA GLY A 188 -2.94 1.88 19.29
C GLY A 188 -4.00 1.19 18.43
N LEU A 189 -4.07 -0.12 18.45
CA LEU A 189 -5.09 -0.89 17.74
C LEU A 189 -6.51 -0.54 18.23
N GLU A 190 -6.72 -0.45 19.54
CA GLU A 190 -8.02 -0.07 20.11
C GLU A 190 -8.44 1.35 19.69
N GLN A 191 -7.51 2.31 19.69
CA GLN A 191 -7.77 3.70 19.27
C GLN A 191 -8.13 3.81 17.78
N MET A 192 -7.53 2.98 16.91
CA MET A 192 -7.74 3.04 15.47
C MET A 192 -8.99 2.23 15.01
N ARG A 193 -9.59 1.42 15.87
CA ARG A 193 -10.84 0.68 15.59
C ARG A 193 -12.11 1.54 15.72
N ARG A 194 -12.01 2.71 16.31
CA ARG A 194 -13.10 3.66 16.57
C ARG A 194 -13.17 4.73 15.47
#